data_c641fc70510c707cee7b29b172fe6243
#
_entry.id   c641fc70510c707cee7b29b172fe6243
#
_cell.length_a   1.000
_cell.length_b   1.000
_cell.length_c   1.000
_cell.angle_alpha   90.00
_cell.angle_beta   90.00
_cell.angle_gamma   90.00
#
_symmetry.space_group_name_H-M   'P 1'
#
loop_
_entity.id
_entity.type
_entity.pdbx_description
1 polymer ?
#
loop_
_entity_poly.entity_id
_entity_poly.type
_entity_poly.pdbx_seq_one_letter_code
_entity_poly.pdbx_strand_id
1 'polypeptide(L)'
;QRAQTRFAERNERRNRTLAMQAVRHFLSSEPLLTPEERLALTKRFDAEVSLKEVNEAARKLISNQNQVLTVLAPQKAGFTLPSNQELEQYVLQAQADNSYQPYKEEPLPTTLIEHAPKAGTIVSEQPYGHFGITKLVLSNGIEVYVKPTNFAADQITMRLWGEGGLSLCPETDAPNFSFLPNAIVDGGVGAFSADRLDKMLAGKHVRVSPYVGQETQGISGQSNRKDLATMFQLAYLYFT
;
A
#
# COMPACT_ATOMS: atom_id res chain seq x y z
N GLN A 1 7.33 -2.97 13.37
CA GLN A 1 5.89 -3.28 13.42
C GLN A 1 5.54 -4.52 12.58
N ARG A 2 5.86 -4.59 11.27
CA ARG A 2 5.60 -5.77 10.40
C ARG A 2 6.15 -7.09 10.97
N ALA A 3 7.36 -7.07 11.56
CA ALA A 3 7.95 -8.25 12.17
C ALA A 3 7.16 -8.72 13.40
N GLN A 4 6.66 -7.79 14.20
CA GLN A 4 5.82 -8.09 15.38
C GLN A 4 4.46 -8.69 14.97
N THR A 5 3.81 -8.14 13.94
CA THR A 5 2.57 -8.70 13.41
C THR A 5 2.76 -10.12 12.88
N ARG A 6 3.80 -10.36 12.08
CA ARG A 6 4.15 -11.71 11.59
C ARG A 6 4.42 -12.69 12.72
N PHE A 7 5.02 -12.21 13.80
CA PHE A 7 5.24 -13.03 14.98
C PHE A 7 3.94 -13.34 15.73
N ALA A 8 3.04 -12.39 15.87
CA ALA A 8 1.72 -12.62 16.46
C ALA A 8 0.92 -13.67 15.67
N GLU A 9 1.02 -13.65 14.35
CA GLU A 9 0.33 -14.58 13.44
C GLU A 9 1.13 -15.88 13.14
N ARG A 10 2.16 -16.19 13.92
CA ARG A 10 3.07 -17.31 13.62
C ARG A 10 2.41 -18.68 13.55
N ASN A 11 1.31 -18.88 14.24
CA ASN A 11 0.54 -20.13 14.24
C ASN A 11 -0.49 -20.22 13.11
N GLU A 12 -0.75 -19.12 12.40
CA GLU A 12 -1.73 -19.02 11.33
C GLU A 12 -1.08 -19.02 9.93
N ARG A 13 0.21 -19.38 9.86
CA ARG A 13 0.96 -19.41 8.63
C ARG A 13 0.44 -20.49 7.68
N ARG A 14 0.27 -20.12 6.42
CA ARG A 14 -0.15 -21.06 5.37
C ARG A 14 0.95 -22.08 5.07
N ASN A 15 0.58 -23.33 4.83
CA ASN A 15 1.51 -24.40 4.44
C ASN A 15 2.43 -24.01 3.27
N ARG A 16 1.91 -23.27 2.29
CA ARG A 16 2.71 -22.75 1.17
C ARG A 16 3.88 -21.87 1.66
N THR A 17 3.67 -21.04 2.66
CA THR A 17 4.73 -20.18 3.21
C THR A 17 5.84 -21.02 3.84
N LEU A 18 5.48 -22.06 4.57
CA LEU A 18 6.43 -22.99 5.18
C LEU A 18 7.21 -23.79 4.12
N ALA A 19 6.49 -24.33 3.11
CA ALA A 19 7.12 -25.04 2.00
C ALA A 19 8.11 -24.15 1.24
N MET A 20 7.74 -22.91 0.95
CA MET A 20 8.62 -21.96 0.26
C MET A 20 9.83 -21.54 1.10
N GLN A 21 9.75 -21.56 2.42
CA GLN A 21 10.93 -21.38 3.29
C GLN A 21 11.91 -22.53 3.13
N ALA A 22 11.43 -23.77 3.11
CA ALA A 22 12.27 -24.95 2.88
C ALA A 22 12.92 -24.92 1.49
N VAL A 23 12.17 -24.57 0.45
CA VAL A 23 12.69 -24.41 -0.92
C VAL A 23 13.81 -23.38 -0.97
N ARG A 24 13.61 -22.18 -0.40
CA ARG A 24 14.65 -21.14 -0.36
C ARG A 24 15.87 -21.55 0.44
N HIS A 25 15.68 -22.24 1.56
CA HIS A 25 16.79 -22.81 2.31
C HIS A 25 17.62 -23.74 1.44
N PHE A 26 16.99 -24.66 0.70
CA PHE A 26 17.66 -25.60 -0.18
C PHE A 26 18.37 -24.91 -1.36
N LEU A 27 17.69 -23.98 -2.04
CA LEU A 27 18.22 -23.36 -3.27
C LEU A 27 19.22 -22.23 -3.00
N SER A 28 19.02 -21.46 -1.93
CA SER A 28 19.77 -20.22 -1.69
C SER A 28 20.49 -20.21 -0.35
N SER A 29 20.53 -21.35 0.35
CA SER A 29 21.13 -21.48 1.70
C SER A 29 20.61 -20.46 2.72
N GLU A 30 19.36 -19.96 2.53
CA GLU A 30 18.74 -19.08 3.51
C GLU A 30 18.58 -19.81 4.85
N PRO A 31 18.90 -19.18 6.00
CA PRO A 31 18.71 -19.81 7.30
C PRO A 31 17.25 -20.15 7.59
N LEU A 32 16.97 -21.34 8.07
CA LEU A 32 15.67 -21.71 8.61
C LEU A 32 15.54 -21.19 10.04
N LEU A 33 15.02 -19.98 10.16
CA LEU A 33 14.82 -19.33 11.45
C LEU A 33 13.42 -19.61 11.99
N THR A 34 13.34 -19.90 13.29
CA THR A 34 12.08 -19.87 14.03
C THR A 34 11.47 -18.46 14.01
N PRO A 35 10.16 -18.30 14.25
CA PRO A 35 9.54 -16.97 14.36
C PRO A 35 10.21 -16.11 15.45
N GLU A 36 10.60 -16.70 16.56
CA GLU A 36 11.29 -16.09 17.69
C GLU A 36 12.66 -15.53 17.29
N GLU A 37 13.47 -16.36 16.66
CA GLU A 37 14.80 -15.97 16.17
C GLU A 37 14.71 -14.87 15.10
N ARG A 38 13.75 -14.99 14.19
CA ARG A 38 13.52 -13.96 13.16
C ARG A 38 13.15 -12.63 13.77
N LEU A 39 12.25 -12.61 14.75
CA LEU A 39 11.86 -11.39 15.46
C LEU A 39 13.05 -10.78 16.22
N ALA A 40 13.83 -11.63 16.93
CA ALA A 40 15.00 -11.18 17.67
C ALA A 40 16.06 -10.55 16.75
N LEU A 41 16.39 -11.22 15.63
CA LEU A 41 17.33 -10.71 14.63
C LEU A 41 16.83 -9.42 13.99
N THR A 42 15.55 -9.34 13.62
CA THR A 42 14.98 -8.12 13.04
C THR A 42 15.12 -6.94 14.01
N LYS A 43 14.74 -7.12 15.27
CA LYS A 43 14.89 -6.07 16.29
C LYS A 43 16.33 -5.62 16.49
N ARG A 44 17.25 -6.58 16.46
CA ARG A 44 18.69 -6.29 16.58
C ARG A 44 19.19 -5.48 15.39
N PHE A 45 18.93 -5.93 14.17
CA PHE A 45 19.38 -5.24 12.95
C PHE A 45 18.71 -3.88 12.77
N ASP A 46 17.43 -3.74 13.06
CA ASP A 46 16.73 -2.45 13.00
C ASP A 46 17.38 -1.40 13.93
N ALA A 47 17.98 -1.83 15.05
CA ALA A 47 18.67 -0.95 15.99
C ALA A 47 20.14 -0.67 15.62
N GLU A 48 20.80 -1.60 14.91
CA GLU A 48 22.22 -1.54 14.58
C GLU A 48 22.49 -0.86 13.22
N VAL A 49 21.55 -0.96 12.25
CA VAL A 49 21.73 -0.40 10.89
C VAL A 49 21.69 1.13 10.92
N SER A 50 22.80 1.73 10.53
CA SER A 50 22.93 3.19 10.44
C SER A 50 22.68 3.70 9.01
N LEU A 51 22.30 4.99 8.91
CA LEU A 51 22.17 5.67 7.61
C LEU A 51 23.48 5.63 6.81
N LYS A 52 24.63 5.67 7.49
CA LYS A 52 25.95 5.58 6.86
C LYS A 52 26.11 4.24 6.16
N GLU A 53 25.80 3.13 6.82
CA GLU A 53 25.89 1.80 6.22
C GLU A 53 24.94 1.62 5.03
N VAL A 54 23.72 2.15 5.12
CA VAL A 54 22.77 2.14 4.00
C VAL A 54 23.33 2.91 2.80
N ASN A 55 23.89 4.09 3.02
CA ASN A 55 24.50 4.90 1.96
C ASN A 55 25.77 4.23 1.37
N GLU A 56 26.59 3.59 2.18
CA GLU A 56 27.75 2.84 1.71
C GLU A 56 27.32 1.61 0.88
N ALA A 57 26.28 0.90 1.30
CA ALA A 57 25.72 -0.21 0.53
C ALA A 57 25.15 0.28 -0.81
N ALA A 58 24.40 1.38 -0.81
CA ALA A 58 23.84 1.98 -2.03
C ALA A 58 24.91 2.36 -3.05
N ARG A 59 26.02 2.95 -2.59
CA ARG A 59 27.18 3.27 -3.46
C ARG A 59 27.80 2.05 -4.12
N LYS A 60 27.79 0.90 -3.44
CA LYS A 60 28.33 -0.35 -4.00
C LYS A 60 27.43 -0.98 -5.08
N LEU A 61 26.17 -0.57 -5.16
CA LEU A 61 25.26 -1.05 -6.21
C LEU A 61 25.55 -0.40 -7.57
N ILE A 62 26.22 0.74 -7.59
CA ILE A 62 26.60 1.43 -8.82
C ILE A 62 28.06 1.08 -9.13
N SER A 63 28.29 0.39 -10.22
CA SER A 63 29.62 -0.01 -10.69
C SER A 63 29.79 0.41 -12.14
N ASN A 64 30.97 0.86 -12.50
CA ASN A 64 31.33 1.14 -13.91
C ASN A 64 31.67 -0.12 -14.70
N GLN A 65 31.56 -1.29 -14.10
CA GLN A 65 31.83 -2.58 -14.71
C GLN A 65 30.55 -3.43 -14.76
N ASN A 66 30.44 -4.25 -15.81
CA ASN A 66 29.31 -5.18 -15.99
C ASN A 66 27.94 -4.49 -16.03
N GLN A 67 27.87 -3.30 -16.61
CA GLN A 67 26.60 -2.60 -16.84
C GLN A 67 25.95 -3.07 -18.13
N VAL A 68 24.64 -3.27 -18.10
CA VAL A 68 23.80 -3.50 -19.29
C VAL A 68 22.73 -2.44 -19.31
N LEU A 69 22.71 -1.65 -20.38
CA LEU A 69 21.66 -0.68 -20.62
C LEU A 69 20.65 -1.25 -21.61
N THR A 70 19.42 -1.40 -21.20
CA THR A 70 18.30 -1.83 -22.05
C THR A 70 17.29 -0.70 -22.17
N VAL A 71 16.99 -0.29 -23.39
CA VAL A 71 15.98 0.73 -23.68
C VAL A 71 14.82 0.07 -24.42
N LEU A 72 13.62 0.21 -23.86
CA LEU A 72 12.37 -0.25 -24.46
C LEU A 72 11.50 0.97 -24.79
N ALA A 73 11.08 1.09 -26.03
CA ALA A 73 10.18 2.16 -26.44
C ALA A 73 9.15 1.63 -27.46
N PRO A 74 7.95 2.22 -27.51
CA PRO A 74 6.96 1.85 -28.50
C PRO A 74 7.42 2.29 -29.89
N GLN A 75 7.17 1.46 -30.91
CA GLN A 75 7.39 1.84 -32.30
C GLN A 75 6.32 2.86 -32.70
N LYS A 76 6.72 4.12 -32.85
CA LYS A 76 5.83 5.23 -33.20
C LYS A 76 6.41 6.01 -34.38
N ALA A 77 5.57 6.38 -35.35
CA ALA A 77 5.98 7.23 -36.47
C ALA A 77 6.54 8.57 -35.96
N GLY A 78 7.70 8.97 -36.50
CA GLY A 78 8.41 10.18 -36.10
C GLY A 78 9.23 10.07 -34.82
N PHE A 79 9.30 8.88 -34.20
CA PHE A 79 10.16 8.63 -33.06
C PHE A 79 11.33 7.72 -33.48
N THR A 80 12.55 8.22 -33.31
CA THR A 80 13.78 7.46 -33.55
C THR A 80 14.48 7.23 -32.22
N LEU A 81 14.81 5.99 -31.93
CA LEU A 81 15.61 5.67 -30.75
C LEU A 81 17.02 6.27 -30.89
N PRO A 82 17.59 6.80 -29.81
CA PRO A 82 19.01 7.19 -29.80
C PRO A 82 19.90 6.01 -30.17
N SER A 83 21.03 6.29 -30.80
CA SER A 83 22.05 5.30 -31.07
C SER A 83 22.69 4.77 -29.78
N ASN A 84 23.33 3.60 -29.83
CA ASN A 84 24.03 3.04 -28.69
C ASN A 84 25.10 4.01 -28.13
N GLN A 85 25.79 4.74 -28.99
CA GLN A 85 26.78 5.73 -28.58
C GLN A 85 26.14 6.91 -27.81
N GLU A 86 25.01 7.42 -28.29
CA GLU A 86 24.29 8.49 -27.59
C GLU A 86 23.76 8.01 -26.23
N LEU A 87 23.24 6.79 -26.17
CA LEU A 87 22.78 6.19 -24.90
C LEU A 87 23.94 6.04 -23.90
N GLU A 88 25.10 5.59 -24.34
CA GLU A 88 26.29 5.51 -23.52
C GLU A 88 26.75 6.89 -23.02
N GLN A 89 26.74 7.89 -23.90
CA GLN A 89 27.06 9.26 -23.53
C GLN A 89 26.10 9.84 -22.48
N TYR A 90 24.80 9.58 -22.60
CA TYR A 90 23.81 10.02 -21.59
C TYR A 90 24.11 9.42 -20.21
N VAL A 91 24.47 8.13 -20.16
CA VAL A 91 24.84 7.48 -18.89
C VAL A 91 26.09 8.12 -18.29
N LEU A 92 27.15 8.30 -19.12
CA LEU A 92 28.40 8.93 -18.67
C LEU A 92 28.21 10.38 -18.19
N GLN A 93 27.38 11.15 -18.91
CA GLN A 93 27.04 12.53 -18.50
C GLN A 93 26.28 12.54 -17.18
N ALA A 94 25.27 11.67 -17.02
CA ALA A 94 24.51 11.58 -15.77
C ALA A 94 25.38 11.14 -14.57
N GLN A 95 26.37 10.26 -14.81
CA GLN A 95 27.33 9.85 -13.77
C GLN A 95 28.33 10.95 -13.39
N ALA A 96 28.68 11.80 -14.34
CA ALA A 96 29.60 12.92 -14.13
C ALA A 96 28.91 14.18 -13.58
N ASP A 97 27.59 14.23 -13.62
CA ASP A 97 26.81 15.39 -13.17
C ASP A 97 26.77 15.46 -11.64
N ASN A 98 27.41 16.48 -11.08
CA ASN A 98 27.43 16.78 -9.66
C ASN A 98 26.45 17.93 -9.28
N SER A 99 25.58 18.35 -10.19
CA SER A 99 24.64 19.44 -9.95
C SER A 99 23.42 19.03 -9.10
N TYR A 100 23.19 17.73 -8.94
CA TYR A 100 22.10 17.20 -8.15
C TYR A 100 22.22 17.62 -6.68
N GLN A 101 21.17 18.28 -6.20
CA GLN A 101 21.07 18.62 -4.79
C GLN A 101 20.30 17.52 -4.04
N PRO A 102 20.66 17.25 -2.76
CA PRO A 102 19.86 16.34 -1.94
C PRO A 102 18.41 16.78 -1.91
N TYR A 103 17.50 15.83 -2.11
CA TYR A 103 16.07 16.10 -2.00
C TYR A 103 15.75 16.62 -0.60
N LYS A 104 15.17 17.82 -0.52
CA LYS A 104 14.69 18.41 0.73
C LYS A 104 13.23 18.01 0.91
N GLU A 105 13.00 17.21 1.91
CA GLU A 105 11.66 16.75 2.25
C GLU A 105 10.91 17.84 3.01
N GLU A 106 9.70 18.15 2.56
CA GLU A 106 8.80 19.02 3.32
C GLU A 106 8.30 18.28 4.56
N PRO A 107 8.13 18.96 5.70
CA PRO A 107 7.59 18.35 6.91
C PRO A 107 6.24 17.68 6.62
N LEU A 108 6.08 16.46 7.09
CA LEU A 108 4.79 15.77 7.01
C LEU A 108 3.87 16.29 8.11
N PRO A 109 2.57 16.50 7.83
CA PRO A 109 1.61 16.80 8.88
C PRO A 109 1.49 15.63 9.86
N THR A 110 1.08 15.92 11.09
CA THR A 110 0.94 14.90 12.13
C THR A 110 -0.32 14.06 12.00
N THR A 111 -1.32 14.54 11.25
CA THR A 111 -2.63 13.92 11.07
C THR A 111 -3.03 13.90 9.60
N LEU A 112 -3.81 12.89 9.20
CA LEU A 112 -4.37 12.81 7.85
C LEU A 112 -5.53 13.79 7.65
N ILE A 113 -6.30 14.07 8.69
CA ILE A 113 -7.39 15.04 8.68
C ILE A 113 -7.11 16.11 9.74
N GLU A 114 -7.19 17.35 9.36
CA GLU A 114 -6.95 18.48 10.25
C GLU A 114 -8.11 18.69 11.21
N HIS A 115 -9.33 18.60 10.68
CA HIS A 115 -10.56 18.75 11.45
C HIS A 115 -11.37 17.46 11.39
N ALA A 116 -11.52 16.81 12.54
CA ALA A 116 -12.36 15.62 12.63
C ALA A 116 -13.82 15.96 12.31
N PRO A 117 -14.50 15.15 11.47
CA PRO A 117 -15.92 15.36 11.22
C PRO A 117 -16.72 15.20 12.51
N LYS A 118 -17.89 15.87 12.57
CA LYS A 118 -18.80 15.70 13.70
C LYS A 118 -19.23 14.24 13.81
N ALA A 119 -19.05 13.65 14.98
CA ALA A 119 -19.44 12.28 15.22
C ALA A 119 -20.96 12.10 15.08
N GLY A 120 -21.37 11.07 14.33
CA GLY A 120 -22.74 10.59 14.30
C GLY A 120 -23.06 9.71 15.52
N THR A 121 -24.32 9.29 15.64
CA THR A 121 -24.78 8.34 16.66
C THR A 121 -25.35 7.09 16.02
N ILE A 122 -25.34 5.99 16.75
CA ILE A 122 -26.05 4.76 16.37
C ILE A 122 -27.50 4.94 16.79
N VAL A 123 -28.43 4.87 15.84
CA VAL A 123 -29.88 5.02 16.09
C VAL A 123 -30.61 3.68 16.18
N SER A 124 -30.00 2.61 15.66
CA SER A 124 -30.53 1.23 15.77
C SER A 124 -29.39 0.23 15.77
N GLU A 125 -29.53 -0.80 16.60
CA GLU A 125 -28.63 -1.97 16.65
C GLU A 125 -29.48 -3.23 16.79
N GLN A 126 -29.29 -4.20 15.86
CA GLN A 126 -30.05 -5.44 15.89
C GLN A 126 -29.28 -6.60 15.23
N PRO A 127 -29.50 -7.85 15.66
CA PRO A 127 -28.99 -9.01 14.96
C PRO A 127 -29.53 -9.05 13.51
N TYR A 128 -28.68 -9.51 12.57
CA TYR A 128 -29.04 -9.64 11.15
C TYR A 128 -28.78 -11.06 10.65
N GLY A 129 -29.85 -11.77 10.33
CA GLY A 129 -29.75 -13.15 9.83
C GLY A 129 -29.19 -14.14 10.85
N HIS A 130 -28.59 -15.24 10.33
CA HIS A 130 -28.12 -16.39 11.14
C HIS A 130 -26.58 -16.48 11.27
N PHE A 131 -25.84 -15.53 10.74
CA PHE A 131 -24.37 -15.62 10.61
C PHE A 131 -23.59 -14.84 11.66
N GLY A 132 -24.22 -14.46 12.78
CA GLY A 132 -23.56 -13.64 13.81
C GLY A 132 -23.21 -12.23 13.34
N ILE A 133 -24.06 -11.67 12.47
CA ILE A 133 -23.93 -10.30 11.99
C ILE A 133 -24.79 -9.37 12.86
N THR A 134 -24.24 -8.21 13.20
CA THR A 134 -24.99 -7.09 13.79
C THR A 134 -25.19 -6.01 12.76
N LYS A 135 -26.43 -5.61 12.53
CA LYS A 135 -26.77 -4.43 11.71
C LYS A 135 -26.89 -3.22 12.62
N LEU A 136 -26.16 -2.16 12.28
CA LEU A 136 -26.26 -0.85 12.90
C LEU A 136 -26.83 0.13 11.88
N VAL A 137 -27.63 1.08 12.33
CA VAL A 137 -28.06 2.23 11.52
C VAL A 137 -27.50 3.48 12.18
N LEU A 138 -26.79 4.29 11.40
CA LEU A 138 -26.22 5.53 11.87
C LEU A 138 -27.21 6.70 11.70
N SER A 139 -27.00 7.79 12.44
CA SER A 139 -27.87 8.98 12.41
C SER A 139 -27.96 9.67 11.04
N ASN A 140 -27.03 9.39 10.13
CA ASN A 140 -27.05 9.86 8.75
C ASN A 140 -27.68 8.85 7.77
N GLY A 141 -28.29 7.76 8.28
CA GLY A 141 -28.95 6.73 7.48
C GLY A 141 -28.04 5.64 6.93
N ILE A 142 -26.72 5.71 7.16
CA ILE A 142 -25.80 4.64 6.72
C ILE A 142 -26.07 3.37 7.52
N GLU A 143 -26.23 2.26 6.82
CA GLU A 143 -26.32 0.93 7.39
C GLU A 143 -24.93 0.30 7.48
N VAL A 144 -24.57 -0.23 8.65
CA VAL A 144 -23.30 -0.87 8.91
C VAL A 144 -23.53 -2.31 9.35
N TYR A 145 -22.91 -3.26 8.68
CA TYR A 145 -23.00 -4.68 8.98
C TYR A 145 -21.67 -5.15 9.58
N VAL A 146 -21.68 -5.52 10.85
CA VAL A 146 -20.49 -5.95 11.59
C VAL A 146 -20.54 -7.45 11.82
N LYS A 147 -19.49 -8.15 11.38
CA LYS A 147 -19.33 -9.58 11.62
C LYS A 147 -18.00 -9.85 12.33
N PRO A 148 -17.98 -10.13 13.63
CA PRO A 148 -16.79 -10.63 14.32
C PRO A 148 -16.41 -12.01 13.80
N THR A 149 -15.12 -12.24 13.57
CA THR A 149 -14.59 -13.53 13.13
C THR A 149 -13.28 -13.83 13.84
N ASN A 150 -12.89 -15.09 13.84
CA ASN A 150 -11.60 -15.59 14.38
C ASN A 150 -10.67 -16.11 13.27
N PHE A 151 -10.88 -15.68 12.02
CA PHE A 151 -10.10 -16.16 10.87
C PHE A 151 -8.67 -15.61 10.84
N ALA A 152 -8.46 -14.46 11.45
CA ALA A 152 -7.15 -13.85 11.60
C ALA A 152 -7.07 -13.10 12.94
N ALA A 153 -5.90 -13.11 13.57
CA ALA A 153 -5.73 -12.62 14.95
C ALA A 153 -5.90 -11.11 15.11
N ASP A 154 -5.52 -10.31 14.11
CA ASP A 154 -5.56 -8.85 14.18
C ASP A 154 -5.79 -8.24 12.78
N GLN A 155 -6.87 -8.66 12.14
CA GLN A 155 -7.26 -8.14 10.83
C GLN A 155 -8.69 -7.60 10.85
N ILE A 156 -8.86 -6.39 10.32
CA ILE A 156 -10.15 -5.77 10.09
C ILE A 156 -10.26 -5.49 8.59
N THR A 157 -11.32 -6.01 7.98
CA THR A 157 -11.66 -5.75 6.58
C THR A 157 -12.92 -4.91 6.52
N MET A 158 -12.88 -3.84 5.75
CA MET A 158 -14.00 -2.94 5.52
C MET A 158 -14.37 -2.95 4.04
N ARG A 159 -15.65 -2.92 3.76
CA ARG A 159 -16.18 -2.59 2.44
C ARG A 159 -17.30 -1.58 2.60
N LEU A 160 -17.12 -0.43 1.99
CA LEU A 160 -18.14 0.61 1.86
C LEU A 160 -18.57 0.59 0.41
N TRP A 161 -19.87 0.50 0.16
CA TRP A 161 -20.39 0.36 -1.19
C TRP A 161 -21.73 1.10 -1.36
N GLY A 162 -21.97 1.52 -2.57
CA GLY A 162 -23.24 2.04 -3.04
C GLY A 162 -23.59 1.41 -4.39
N GLU A 163 -24.85 1.42 -4.74
CA GLU A 163 -25.33 0.98 -6.05
C GLU A 163 -24.86 1.94 -7.13
N GLY A 164 -24.62 1.43 -8.33
CA GLY A 164 -24.14 2.21 -9.47
C GLY A 164 -23.04 1.51 -10.26
N GLY A 165 -21.82 1.97 -10.16
CA GLY A 165 -20.69 1.44 -10.90
C GLY A 165 -20.81 1.72 -12.41
N LEU A 166 -20.28 0.81 -13.22
CA LEU A 166 -20.29 0.94 -14.69
C LEU A 166 -21.71 0.91 -15.30
N SER A 167 -22.70 0.36 -14.57
CA SER A 167 -24.09 0.33 -15.05
C SER A 167 -24.72 1.72 -15.22
N LEU A 168 -24.18 2.73 -14.54
CA LEU A 168 -24.61 4.13 -14.65
C LEU A 168 -23.80 4.94 -15.68
N CYS A 169 -22.83 4.31 -16.34
CA CYS A 169 -21.88 4.96 -17.22
C CYS A 169 -22.26 4.66 -18.69
N PRO A 170 -22.17 5.62 -19.62
CA PRO A 170 -22.28 5.34 -21.05
C PRO A 170 -21.24 4.28 -21.46
N GLU A 171 -21.61 3.38 -22.37
CA GLU A 171 -20.73 2.30 -22.82
C GLU A 171 -19.40 2.83 -23.41
N THR A 172 -19.45 3.97 -24.07
CA THR A 172 -18.27 4.66 -24.62
C THR A 172 -17.26 5.09 -23.56
N ASP A 173 -17.71 5.35 -22.34
CA ASP A 173 -16.91 5.89 -21.25
C ASP A 173 -16.50 4.80 -20.25
N ALA A 174 -17.07 3.59 -20.35
CA ALA A 174 -16.79 2.48 -19.44
C ALA A 174 -15.28 2.18 -19.27
N PRO A 175 -14.41 2.23 -20.31
CA PRO A 175 -12.97 2.06 -20.14
C PRO A 175 -12.35 3.11 -19.22
N ASN A 176 -12.76 4.37 -19.32
CA ASN A 176 -12.27 5.48 -18.51
C ASN A 176 -12.71 5.30 -17.04
N PHE A 177 -14.00 4.97 -16.83
CA PHE A 177 -14.52 4.74 -15.48
C PHE A 177 -13.90 3.52 -14.80
N SER A 178 -13.58 2.46 -15.54
CA SER A 178 -12.88 1.30 -14.97
C SER A 178 -11.44 1.61 -14.55
N PHE A 179 -10.80 2.60 -15.20
CA PHE A 179 -9.45 3.06 -14.85
C PHE A 179 -9.43 4.10 -13.71
N LEU A 180 -10.54 4.79 -13.47
CA LEU A 180 -10.66 5.87 -12.49
C LEU A 180 -10.11 5.52 -11.08
N PRO A 181 -10.38 4.33 -10.50
CA PRO A 181 -9.82 3.99 -9.19
C PRO A 181 -8.29 4.01 -9.15
N ASN A 182 -7.62 3.59 -10.23
CA ASN A 182 -6.15 3.63 -10.32
C ASN A 182 -5.65 5.07 -10.43
N ALA A 183 -6.29 5.89 -11.27
CA ALA A 183 -5.93 7.30 -11.43
C ALA A 183 -6.08 8.08 -10.10
N ILE A 184 -7.12 7.79 -9.30
CA ILE A 184 -7.31 8.41 -7.99
C ILE A 184 -6.18 8.00 -7.04
N VAL A 185 -5.82 6.71 -6.98
CA VAL A 185 -4.75 6.22 -6.10
C VAL A 185 -3.40 6.82 -6.48
N ASP A 186 -3.10 6.91 -7.77
CA ASP A 186 -1.84 7.47 -8.28
C ASP A 186 -1.77 9.00 -8.13
N GLY A 187 -2.92 9.67 -8.19
CA GLY A 187 -3.03 11.12 -8.00
C GLY A 187 -2.87 11.58 -6.55
N GLY A 188 -3.09 10.67 -5.61
CA GLY A 188 -3.13 10.99 -4.19
C GLY A 188 -4.54 11.25 -3.66
N VAL A 189 -4.65 11.64 -2.40
CA VAL A 189 -5.94 11.81 -1.71
C VAL A 189 -5.95 13.10 -0.89
N GLY A 190 -6.96 13.91 -1.06
CA GLY A 190 -7.08 15.20 -0.38
C GLY A 190 -5.89 16.12 -0.70
N ALA A 191 -5.19 16.60 0.31
CA ALA A 191 -4.00 17.44 0.15
C ALA A 191 -2.69 16.63 0.02
N PHE A 192 -2.76 15.29 -0.03
CA PHE A 192 -1.59 14.42 -0.06
C PHE A 192 -1.36 13.85 -1.46
N SER A 193 -0.17 14.07 -2.03
CA SER A 193 0.31 13.26 -3.14
C SER A 193 0.49 11.80 -2.70
N ALA A 194 0.52 10.86 -3.66
CA ALA A 194 0.73 9.46 -3.36
C ALA A 194 1.99 9.21 -2.51
N ASP A 195 3.12 9.85 -2.85
CA ASP A 195 4.39 9.73 -2.11
C ASP A 195 4.27 10.26 -0.66
N ARG A 196 3.60 11.39 -0.46
CA ARG A 196 3.39 11.95 0.89
C ARG A 196 2.49 11.05 1.72
N LEU A 197 1.46 10.48 1.09
CA LEU A 197 0.56 9.55 1.74
C LEU A 197 1.30 8.26 2.16
N ASP A 198 2.11 7.69 1.28
CA ASP A 198 2.93 6.52 1.59
C ASP A 198 3.87 6.76 2.78
N LYS A 199 4.47 7.94 2.87
CA LYS A 199 5.30 8.33 4.00
C LYS A 199 4.50 8.49 5.29
N MET A 200 3.32 9.10 5.24
CA MET A 200 2.40 9.23 6.38
C MET A 200 1.92 7.88 6.91
N LEU A 201 1.81 6.90 6.01
CA LEU A 201 1.36 5.55 6.32
C LEU A 201 2.52 4.59 6.63
N ALA A 202 3.76 5.05 6.54
CA ALA A 202 4.93 4.22 6.82
C ALA A 202 4.85 3.61 8.23
N GLY A 203 4.99 2.28 8.33
CA GLY A 203 4.88 1.55 9.59
C GLY A 203 3.46 1.29 10.08
N LYS A 204 2.41 1.73 9.38
CA LYS A 204 1.01 1.40 9.67
C LYS A 204 0.55 0.18 8.86
N HIS A 205 -0.36 -0.58 9.43
CA HIS A 205 -1.07 -1.67 8.77
C HIS A 205 -2.43 -1.20 8.29
N VAL A 206 -2.43 -0.39 7.25
CA VAL A 206 -3.65 0.18 6.69
C VAL A 206 -3.55 0.24 5.18
N ARG A 207 -4.63 -0.11 4.54
CA ARG A 207 -4.83 0.08 3.11
C ARG A 207 -6.27 0.45 2.86
N VAL A 208 -6.48 1.47 2.04
CA VAL A 208 -7.79 1.90 1.57
C VAL A 208 -7.68 2.17 0.08
N SER A 209 -8.62 1.67 -0.70
CA SER A 209 -8.61 1.86 -2.15
C SER A 209 -10.04 1.99 -2.67
N PRO A 210 -10.33 2.94 -3.55
CA PRO A 210 -11.60 3.01 -4.24
C PRO A 210 -11.73 1.86 -5.23
N TYR A 211 -12.95 1.53 -5.60
CA TYR A 211 -13.25 0.57 -6.67
C TYR A 211 -14.51 0.97 -7.43
N VAL A 212 -14.56 0.61 -8.69
CA VAL A 212 -15.75 0.69 -9.54
C VAL A 212 -15.98 -0.71 -10.12
N GLY A 213 -17.12 -1.31 -9.78
CA GLY A 213 -17.57 -2.60 -10.31
C GLY A 213 -18.66 -2.42 -11.36
N GLN A 214 -19.31 -3.49 -11.77
CA GLN A 214 -20.40 -3.42 -12.77
C GLN A 214 -21.61 -2.66 -12.22
N GLU A 215 -22.11 -3.05 -11.06
CA GLU A 215 -23.34 -2.53 -10.45
C GLU A 215 -23.08 -1.82 -9.11
N THR A 216 -21.84 -1.81 -8.62
CA THR A 216 -21.48 -1.20 -7.33
C THR A 216 -20.19 -0.42 -7.43
N GLN A 217 -20.08 0.62 -6.61
CA GLN A 217 -18.88 1.42 -6.45
C GLN A 217 -18.64 1.71 -4.97
N GLY A 218 -17.42 2.04 -4.60
CA GLY A 218 -17.13 2.34 -3.20
C GLY A 218 -15.66 2.24 -2.84
N ILE A 219 -15.42 1.87 -1.59
CA ILE A 219 -14.08 1.79 -0.99
C ILE A 219 -13.90 0.43 -0.31
N SER A 220 -12.76 -0.18 -0.55
CA SER A 220 -12.27 -1.35 0.19
C SER A 220 -11.19 -0.91 1.16
N GLY A 221 -11.27 -1.36 2.42
CA GLY A 221 -10.29 -1.05 3.45
C GLY A 221 -9.82 -2.30 4.18
N GLN A 222 -8.57 -2.26 4.64
CA GLN A 222 -7.98 -3.27 5.50
C GLN A 222 -7.10 -2.60 6.54
N SER A 223 -7.21 -3.02 7.79
CA SER A 223 -6.36 -2.55 8.87
C SER A 223 -6.23 -3.60 9.99
N ASN A 224 -5.42 -3.29 10.99
CA ASN A 224 -5.45 -3.92 12.30
C ASN A 224 -6.20 -3.02 13.30
N ARG A 225 -6.36 -3.47 14.55
CA ARG A 225 -7.04 -2.69 15.60
C ARG A 225 -6.33 -1.36 15.88
N LYS A 226 -5.00 -1.36 15.87
CA LYS A 226 -4.19 -0.17 16.17
C LYS A 226 -4.38 0.94 15.13
N ASP A 227 -4.51 0.57 13.87
CA ASP A 227 -4.54 1.50 12.75
C ASP A 227 -5.96 1.73 12.21
N LEU A 228 -7.00 1.21 12.91
CA LEU A 228 -8.40 1.31 12.51
C LEU A 228 -8.85 2.75 12.27
N ALA A 229 -8.49 3.66 13.18
CA ALA A 229 -8.82 5.08 13.05
C ALA A 229 -8.20 5.68 11.78
N THR A 230 -6.96 5.29 11.44
CA THR A 230 -6.29 5.72 10.20
C THR A 230 -7.04 5.20 8.97
N MET A 231 -7.57 3.97 9.00
CA MET A 231 -8.38 3.43 7.90
C MET A 231 -9.63 4.28 7.65
N PHE A 232 -10.33 4.68 8.69
CA PHE A 232 -11.50 5.55 8.54
C PHE A 232 -11.14 6.97 8.11
N GLN A 233 -10.02 7.52 8.57
CA GLN A 233 -9.52 8.82 8.09
C GLN A 233 -9.22 8.79 6.60
N LEU A 234 -8.56 7.73 6.11
CA LEU A 234 -8.31 7.56 4.67
C LEU A 234 -9.60 7.40 3.88
N ALA A 235 -10.55 6.59 4.38
CA ALA A 235 -11.86 6.45 3.74
C ALA A 235 -12.58 7.79 3.65
N TYR A 236 -12.53 8.60 4.70
CA TYR A 236 -13.11 9.95 4.72
C TYR A 236 -12.46 10.86 3.65
N LEU A 237 -11.13 10.85 3.53
CA LEU A 237 -10.43 11.66 2.52
C LEU A 237 -10.80 11.30 1.08
N TYR A 238 -11.22 10.06 0.80
CA TYR A 238 -11.70 9.68 -0.54
C TYR A 238 -13.07 10.26 -0.89
N PHE A 239 -13.81 10.81 0.10
CA PHE A 239 -15.11 11.44 -0.09
C PHE A 239 -15.10 12.97 0.02
N THR A 240 -13.98 13.56 0.37
CA THR A 240 -13.81 15.01 0.55
C THR A 240 -12.77 15.58 -0.40
#